data_826c409e52112375593d12c8f95d8b4e
#
_entry.id   826c409e52112375593d12c8f95d8b4e
#
_cell.length_a   1.000
_cell.length_b   1.000
_cell.length_c   1.000
_cell.angle_alpha   90.00
_cell.angle_beta   90.00
_cell.angle_gamma   90.00
#
_symmetry.space_group_name_H-M   'P 1'
#
loop_
_entity.id
_entity.type
_entity.pdbx_description
1 polymer ?
#
loop_
_entity_poly.entity_id
_entity_poly.type
_entity_poly.pdbx_seq_one_letter_code
_entity_poly.pdbx_strand_id
1 'polypeptide(L)'
;FEAFQARRMQARFKNAKSADFADRVRDAIDFKLSLLRPYREFLGPLAGHALVPGSQLSPFSGESEEIRGRELALFEEVIRGSSLKVAPEFKQHLPRLLWLYQMGVVSFWLRDRSPRQERTERLTGISLSLIMKLFAVTRVPVLRQANGLILSLLELSAGSSGPNEQKAACA
;
A
#
# COMPACT_ATOMS: atom_id res chain seq x y z
N PHE A 1 3.06 19.29 -6.64
CA PHE A 1 1.75 18.80 -6.15
C PHE A 1 1.94 17.69 -5.12
N GLU A 2 2.70 16.63 -5.43
CA GLU A 2 2.91 15.47 -4.55
C GLU A 2 3.70 15.79 -3.27
N ALA A 3 4.74 16.63 -3.34
CA ALA A 3 5.49 17.08 -2.16
C ALA A 3 4.59 17.83 -1.17
N PHE A 4 3.63 18.61 -1.66
CA PHE A 4 2.65 19.31 -0.84
C PHE A 4 1.67 18.32 -0.18
N GLN A 5 1.25 17.30 -0.91
CA GLN A 5 0.39 16.23 -0.41
C GLN A 5 1.09 15.40 0.68
N ALA A 6 2.35 15.00 0.44
CA ALA A 6 3.14 14.26 1.40
C ALA A 6 3.31 15.04 2.73
N ARG A 7 3.58 16.35 2.65
CA ARG A 7 3.68 17.21 3.84
C ARG A 7 2.37 17.30 4.62
N ARG A 8 1.23 17.46 3.93
CA ARG A 8 -0.08 17.52 4.60
C ARG A 8 -0.42 16.19 5.26
N MET A 9 -0.08 15.09 4.62
CA MET A 9 -0.28 13.75 5.15
C MET A 9 0.59 13.51 6.38
N GLN A 10 1.88 13.84 6.33
CA GLN A 10 2.78 13.74 7.49
C GLN A 10 2.30 14.60 8.66
N ALA A 11 1.85 15.83 8.41
CA ALA A 11 1.32 16.71 9.46
C ALA A 11 0.05 16.10 10.11
N ARG A 12 -0.83 15.49 9.33
CA ARG A 12 -2.04 14.82 9.82
C ARG A 12 -1.69 13.62 10.70
N PHE A 13 -0.69 12.81 10.32
CA PHE A 13 -0.31 11.63 11.08
C PHE A 13 0.49 11.95 12.34
N LYS A 14 1.27 13.02 12.37
CA LYS A 14 1.90 13.52 13.62
C LYS A 14 0.86 13.91 14.67
N ASN A 15 -0.31 14.36 14.24
CA ASN A 15 -1.40 14.83 15.13
C ASN A 15 -2.56 13.80 15.22
N ALA A 16 -2.39 12.58 14.68
CA ALA A 16 -3.44 11.57 14.72
C ALA A 16 -3.72 11.15 16.17
N LYS A 17 -4.97 11.30 16.58
CA LYS A 17 -5.43 11.00 17.94
C LYS A 17 -5.50 9.50 18.23
N SER A 18 -5.68 8.65 17.20
CA SER A 18 -5.79 7.21 17.35
C SER A 18 -4.42 6.55 17.29
N ALA A 19 -4.13 5.69 18.28
CA ALA A 19 -3.01 4.76 18.24
C ALA A 19 -3.40 3.43 17.55
N ASP A 20 -4.67 3.23 17.21
CA ASP A 20 -5.14 2.03 16.53
C ASP A 20 -4.59 1.96 15.10
N PHE A 21 -4.02 0.83 14.75
CA PHE A 21 -3.40 0.64 13.45
C PHE A 21 -4.42 0.69 12.30
N ALA A 22 -5.59 0.04 12.47
CA ALA A 22 -6.61 -0.01 11.43
C ALA A 22 -7.18 1.38 11.14
N ASP A 23 -7.41 2.19 12.19
CA ASP A 23 -7.86 3.57 12.05
C ASP A 23 -6.84 4.42 11.30
N ARG A 24 -5.54 4.29 11.66
CA ARG A 24 -4.46 5.02 10.98
C ARG A 24 -4.32 4.66 9.51
N VAL A 25 -4.43 3.37 9.18
CA VAL A 25 -4.40 2.92 7.77
C VAL A 25 -5.64 3.42 7.02
N ARG A 26 -6.81 3.36 7.64
CA ARG A 26 -8.06 3.91 7.06
C ARG A 26 -7.91 5.40 6.78
N ASP A 27 -7.44 6.18 7.75
CA ASP A 27 -7.21 7.61 7.60
C ASP A 27 -6.25 7.93 6.45
N ALA A 28 -5.18 7.12 6.27
CA ALA A 28 -4.24 7.27 5.16
C ALA A 28 -4.92 7.06 3.81
N ILE A 29 -5.72 6.00 3.70
CA ILE A 29 -6.44 5.66 2.48
C ILE A 29 -7.49 6.72 2.16
N ASP A 30 -8.33 7.10 3.12
CA ASP A 30 -9.39 8.09 2.94
C ASP A 30 -8.81 9.45 2.53
N PHE A 31 -7.68 9.83 3.13
CA PHE A 31 -6.96 11.03 2.73
C PHE A 31 -6.47 10.92 1.27
N LYS A 32 -5.85 9.80 0.89
CA LYS A 32 -5.42 9.57 -0.49
C LYS A 32 -6.58 9.65 -1.48
N LEU A 33 -7.70 8.99 -1.18
CA LEU A 33 -8.89 9.05 -2.02
C LEU A 33 -9.46 10.47 -2.13
N SER A 34 -9.44 11.25 -1.04
CA SER A 34 -9.88 12.65 -1.06
C SER A 34 -9.04 13.52 -1.97
N LEU A 35 -7.74 13.28 -2.04
CA LEU A 35 -6.81 13.98 -2.94
C LEU A 35 -7.00 13.60 -4.41
N LEU A 36 -7.33 12.33 -4.68
CA LEU A 36 -7.54 11.82 -6.03
C LEU A 36 -8.94 12.14 -6.57
N ARG A 37 -9.89 12.45 -5.70
CA ARG A 37 -11.31 12.69 -6.07
C ARG A 37 -11.50 13.68 -7.21
N PRO A 38 -10.86 14.85 -7.25
CA PRO A 38 -11.00 15.81 -8.35
C PRO A 38 -10.52 15.28 -9.71
N TYR A 39 -9.66 14.27 -9.70
CA TYR A 39 -9.02 13.71 -10.90
C TYR A 39 -9.60 12.34 -11.29
N ARG A 40 -10.64 11.88 -10.62
CA ARG A 40 -11.16 10.51 -10.74
C ARG A 40 -11.53 10.14 -12.18
N GLU A 41 -12.20 11.03 -12.90
CA GLU A 41 -12.62 10.79 -14.29
C GLU A 41 -11.42 10.64 -15.22
N PHE A 42 -10.36 11.41 -14.99
CA PHE A 42 -9.12 11.32 -15.74
C PHE A 42 -8.32 10.07 -15.39
N LEU A 43 -8.26 9.70 -14.10
CA LEU A 43 -7.50 8.56 -13.61
C LEU A 43 -8.12 7.20 -14.01
N GLY A 44 -9.43 7.14 -14.21
CA GLY A 44 -10.13 5.91 -14.55
C GLY A 44 -9.57 5.21 -15.81
N PRO A 45 -9.52 5.89 -16.97
CA PRO A 45 -8.89 5.37 -18.19
C PRO A 45 -7.40 5.05 -18.01
N LEU A 46 -6.64 5.92 -17.34
CA LEU A 46 -5.20 5.73 -17.11
C LEU A 46 -4.88 4.50 -16.28
N ALA A 47 -5.71 4.16 -15.30
CA ALA A 47 -5.51 2.99 -14.46
C ALA A 47 -5.48 1.67 -15.26
N GLY A 48 -6.21 1.61 -16.38
CA GLY A 48 -6.15 0.47 -17.30
C GLY A 48 -4.76 0.32 -17.94
N HIS A 49 -4.15 1.41 -18.35
CA HIS A 49 -2.82 1.43 -18.95
C HIS A 49 -1.71 1.21 -17.92
N ALA A 50 -1.87 1.70 -16.69
CA ALA A 50 -0.90 1.52 -15.62
C ALA A 50 -0.73 0.05 -15.19
N LEU A 51 -1.72 -0.80 -15.44
CA LEU A 51 -1.67 -2.24 -15.14
C LEU A 51 -1.03 -3.08 -16.25
N VAL A 52 -0.72 -2.50 -17.40
CA VAL A 52 -0.04 -3.21 -18.50
C VAL A 52 1.42 -3.43 -18.13
N PRO A 53 1.93 -4.68 -18.20
CA PRO A 53 3.35 -4.95 -17.96
C PRO A 53 4.25 -4.11 -18.88
N GLY A 54 5.30 -3.50 -18.32
CA GLY A 54 6.24 -2.65 -19.05
C GLY A 54 5.73 -1.22 -19.33
N SER A 55 4.55 -0.84 -18.87
CA SER A 55 4.07 0.55 -18.99
C SER A 55 4.91 1.49 -18.13
N GLN A 56 5.35 2.62 -18.68
CA GLN A 56 6.01 3.69 -17.93
C GLN A 56 5.09 4.31 -16.86
N LEU A 57 3.77 4.23 -17.06
CA LEU A 57 2.76 4.66 -16.10
C LEU A 57 2.55 3.64 -14.97
N SER A 58 3.22 2.49 -15.02
CA SER A 58 3.10 1.47 -13.98
C SER A 58 3.63 2.01 -12.65
N PRO A 59 2.89 1.83 -11.52
CA PRO A 59 3.41 2.16 -10.20
C PRO A 59 4.65 1.33 -9.81
N PHE A 60 4.96 0.29 -10.58
CA PHE A 60 6.14 -0.56 -10.43
C PHE A 60 7.32 -0.18 -11.33
N SER A 61 7.14 0.79 -12.24
CA SER A 61 8.22 1.25 -13.12
C SER A 61 9.33 1.97 -12.35
N GLY A 62 10.52 2.06 -12.94
CA GLY A 62 11.63 2.85 -12.40
C GLY A 62 11.29 4.34 -12.28
N GLU A 63 10.50 4.87 -13.23
CA GLU A 63 10.06 6.26 -13.21
C GLU A 63 9.14 6.60 -12.03
N SER A 64 8.45 5.58 -11.50
CA SER A 64 7.59 5.73 -10.32
C SER A 64 8.34 5.51 -8.98
N GLU A 65 9.65 5.26 -9.01
CA GLU A 65 10.42 4.87 -7.81
C GLU A 65 10.42 5.96 -6.73
N GLU A 66 10.62 7.20 -7.10
CA GLU A 66 10.62 8.32 -6.16
C GLU A 66 9.26 8.49 -5.49
N ILE A 67 8.18 8.41 -6.28
CA ILE A 67 6.81 8.51 -5.78
C ILE A 67 6.52 7.35 -4.84
N ARG A 68 6.87 6.14 -5.25
CA ARG A 68 6.72 4.93 -4.45
C ARG A 68 7.50 5.03 -3.13
N GLY A 69 8.73 5.52 -3.16
CA GLY A 69 9.55 5.74 -1.96
C GLY A 69 8.88 6.66 -0.94
N ARG A 70 8.27 7.74 -1.39
CA ARG A 70 7.52 8.67 -0.53
C ARG A 70 6.28 8.03 0.08
N GLU A 71 5.56 7.23 -0.68
CA GLU A 71 4.39 6.49 -0.19
C GLU A 71 4.78 5.41 0.83
N LEU A 72 5.89 4.71 0.61
CA LEU A 72 6.43 3.75 1.58
C LEU A 72 6.82 4.42 2.89
N ALA A 73 7.54 5.55 2.82
CA ALA A 73 7.90 6.33 4.00
C ALA A 73 6.68 6.79 4.81
N LEU A 74 5.57 7.12 4.12
CA LEU A 74 4.33 7.44 4.79
C LEU A 74 3.78 6.25 5.58
N PHE A 75 3.76 5.06 4.99
CA PHE A 75 3.28 3.87 5.70
C PHE A 75 4.21 3.47 6.85
N GLU A 76 5.50 3.75 6.77
CA GLU A 76 6.41 3.62 7.92
C GLU A 76 5.98 4.52 9.08
N GLU A 77 5.58 5.76 8.82
CA GLU A 77 5.06 6.67 9.85
C GLU A 77 3.72 6.17 10.43
N VAL A 78 2.83 5.65 9.59
CA VAL A 78 1.56 5.04 10.04
C VAL A 78 1.84 3.89 11.01
N ILE A 79 2.77 3.00 10.67
CA ILE A 79 3.15 1.84 11.49
C ILE A 79 3.84 2.29 12.77
N ARG A 80 4.80 3.20 12.68
CA ARG A 80 5.58 3.72 13.83
C ARG A 80 4.69 4.35 14.88
N GLY A 81 3.69 5.13 14.45
CA GLY A 81 2.75 5.81 15.35
C GLY A 81 1.62 4.93 15.86
N SER A 82 1.57 3.63 15.51
CA SER A 82 0.51 2.72 15.91
C SER A 82 0.90 1.82 17.07
N SER A 83 -0.10 1.26 17.74
CA SER A 83 0.05 0.25 18.78
C SER A 83 0.24 -1.17 18.22
N LEU A 84 0.45 -1.33 16.90
CA LEU A 84 0.57 -2.61 16.25
C LEU A 84 1.79 -3.39 16.75
N LYS A 85 1.54 -4.59 17.26
CA LYS A 85 2.58 -5.55 17.66
C LYS A 85 2.60 -6.69 16.65
N VAL A 86 3.62 -6.72 15.81
CA VAL A 86 3.89 -7.82 14.87
C VAL A 86 5.31 -8.31 15.05
N ALA A 87 5.57 -9.54 14.61
CA ALA A 87 6.93 -10.07 14.61
C ALA A 87 7.86 -9.18 13.75
N PRO A 88 9.13 -8.99 14.17
CA PRO A 88 10.08 -8.10 13.47
C PRO A 88 10.23 -8.45 11.99
N GLU A 89 10.18 -9.74 11.67
CA GLU A 89 10.32 -10.27 10.30
C GLU A 89 9.23 -9.75 9.36
N PHE A 90 8.01 -9.53 9.87
CA PHE A 90 6.92 -8.95 9.09
C PHE A 90 6.98 -7.43 9.02
N LYS A 91 7.54 -6.79 10.07
CA LYS A 91 7.51 -5.33 10.18
C LYS A 91 8.19 -4.63 9.00
N GLN A 92 9.27 -5.19 8.48
CA GLN A 92 10.01 -4.65 7.34
C GLN A 92 9.22 -4.69 6.03
N HIS A 93 8.30 -5.65 5.87
CA HIS A 93 7.49 -5.81 4.66
C HIS A 93 6.16 -5.04 4.71
N LEU A 94 5.73 -4.63 5.91
CA LEU A 94 4.43 -3.96 6.11
C LEU A 94 4.25 -2.69 5.27
N PRO A 95 5.22 -1.76 5.16
CA PRO A 95 5.04 -0.56 4.35
C PRO A 95 4.69 -0.90 2.90
N ARG A 96 5.39 -1.89 2.31
CA ARG A 96 5.13 -2.35 0.95
C ARG A 96 3.76 -3.02 0.80
N LEU A 97 3.37 -3.85 1.76
CA LEU A 97 2.07 -4.51 1.76
C LEU A 97 0.93 -3.50 1.89
N LEU A 98 1.07 -2.49 2.73
CA LEU A 98 0.08 -1.42 2.88
C LEU A 98 -0.01 -0.55 1.64
N TRP A 99 1.12 -0.27 0.99
CA TRP A 99 1.14 0.42 -0.29
C TRP A 99 0.41 -0.37 -1.38
N LEU A 100 0.67 -1.69 -1.50
CA LEU A 100 -0.04 -2.57 -2.44
C LEU A 100 -1.54 -2.63 -2.13
N TYR A 101 -1.90 -2.72 -0.86
CA TYR A 101 -3.28 -2.67 -0.41
C TYR A 101 -3.95 -1.35 -0.83
N GLN A 102 -3.29 -0.22 -0.59
CA GLN A 102 -3.77 1.09 -1.04
C GLN A 102 -3.98 1.13 -2.56
N MET A 103 -3.04 0.58 -3.35
CA MET A 103 -3.19 0.51 -4.81
C MET A 103 -4.43 -0.30 -5.21
N GLY A 104 -4.68 -1.42 -4.52
CA GLY A 104 -5.90 -2.23 -4.71
C GLY A 104 -7.17 -1.43 -4.40
N VAL A 105 -7.21 -0.72 -3.28
CA VAL A 105 -8.35 0.12 -2.90
C VAL A 105 -8.57 1.25 -3.90
N VAL A 106 -7.52 1.95 -4.33
CA VAL A 106 -7.61 3.01 -5.35
C VAL A 106 -8.14 2.45 -6.67
N SER A 107 -7.64 1.30 -7.12
CA SER A 107 -8.08 0.64 -8.34
C SER A 107 -9.56 0.24 -8.28
N PHE A 108 -10.02 -0.23 -7.13
CA PHE A 108 -11.44 -0.53 -6.91
C PHE A 108 -12.28 0.76 -6.90
N TRP A 109 -11.84 1.77 -6.16
CA TRP A 109 -12.52 3.07 -6.05
C TRP A 109 -12.71 3.76 -7.41
N LEU A 110 -11.73 3.68 -8.31
CA LEU A 110 -11.84 4.23 -9.66
C LEU A 110 -12.99 3.61 -10.46
N ARG A 111 -13.31 2.34 -10.20
CA ARG A 111 -14.38 1.58 -10.86
C ARG A 111 -15.70 1.59 -10.09
N ASP A 112 -15.70 2.06 -8.84
CA ASP A 112 -16.89 2.06 -7.98
C ASP A 112 -17.91 3.09 -8.46
N ARG A 113 -19.06 2.64 -8.95
CA ARG A 113 -20.18 3.46 -9.41
C ARG A 113 -21.31 3.56 -8.38
N SER A 114 -21.10 3.04 -7.18
CA SER A 114 -22.11 3.14 -6.13
C SER A 114 -22.27 4.58 -5.63
N PRO A 115 -23.45 4.96 -5.11
CA PRO A 115 -23.66 6.26 -4.52
C PRO A 115 -22.58 6.55 -3.46
N ARG A 116 -21.98 7.73 -3.53
CA ARG A 116 -20.92 8.17 -2.59
C ARG A 116 -19.74 7.19 -2.40
N GLN A 117 -19.56 6.23 -3.32
CA GLN A 117 -18.54 5.17 -3.28
C GLN A 117 -18.68 4.25 -2.02
N GLU A 118 -19.90 3.96 -1.62
CA GLU A 118 -20.20 3.13 -0.44
C GLU A 118 -19.60 1.74 -0.50
N ARG A 119 -19.43 1.15 -1.72
CA ARG A 119 -18.78 -0.15 -1.87
C ARG A 119 -17.30 -0.10 -1.53
N THR A 120 -16.62 0.98 -1.88
CA THR A 120 -15.21 1.19 -1.53
C THR A 120 -15.04 1.33 -0.03
N GLU A 121 -15.87 2.10 0.62
CA GLU A 121 -15.87 2.28 2.07
C GLU A 121 -16.09 0.94 2.79
N ARG A 122 -17.08 0.17 2.33
CA ARG A 122 -17.37 -1.17 2.87
C ARG A 122 -16.23 -2.15 2.63
N LEU A 123 -15.63 -2.15 1.43
CA LEU A 123 -14.46 -2.98 1.10
C LEU A 123 -13.31 -2.68 2.07
N THR A 124 -12.96 -1.41 2.23
CA THR A 124 -11.88 -0.96 3.12
C THR A 124 -12.14 -1.40 4.56
N GLY A 125 -13.38 -1.24 5.05
CA GLY A 125 -13.76 -1.66 6.41
C GLY A 125 -13.61 -3.15 6.64
N ILE A 126 -14.12 -3.98 5.73
CA ILE A 126 -14.07 -5.44 5.84
C ILE A 126 -12.64 -5.95 5.71
N SER A 127 -11.89 -5.47 4.72
CA SER A 127 -10.52 -5.94 4.47
C SER A 127 -9.55 -5.52 5.57
N LEU A 128 -9.65 -4.32 6.14
CA LEU A 128 -8.86 -3.93 7.31
C LEU A 128 -9.18 -4.79 8.52
N SER A 129 -10.47 -5.07 8.77
CA SER A 129 -10.87 -5.98 9.85
C SER A 129 -10.28 -7.39 9.66
N LEU A 130 -10.24 -7.89 8.43
CA LEU A 130 -9.62 -9.18 8.11
C LEU A 130 -8.10 -9.15 8.34
N ILE A 131 -7.41 -8.11 7.87
CA ILE A 131 -5.97 -7.92 8.07
C ILE A 131 -5.63 -7.92 9.56
N MET A 132 -6.43 -7.22 10.39
CA MET A 132 -6.23 -7.21 11.83
C MET A 132 -6.41 -8.58 12.49
N LYS A 133 -7.40 -9.35 12.03
CA LYS A 133 -7.60 -10.74 12.49
C LYS A 133 -6.42 -11.62 12.08
N LEU A 134 -5.90 -11.49 10.86
CA LEU A 134 -4.70 -12.21 10.42
C LEU A 134 -3.49 -11.88 11.29
N PHE A 135 -3.25 -10.60 11.61
CA PHE A 135 -2.16 -10.22 12.51
C PHE A 135 -2.35 -10.76 13.95
N ALA A 136 -3.58 -10.87 14.42
CA ALA A 136 -3.85 -11.48 15.71
C ALA A 136 -3.51 -12.98 15.72
N VAL A 137 -3.83 -13.68 14.62
CA VAL A 137 -3.56 -15.11 14.45
C VAL A 137 -2.06 -15.40 14.32
N THR A 138 -1.28 -14.56 13.64
CA THR A 138 0.18 -14.74 13.50
C THR A 138 0.95 -14.62 14.82
N ARG A 139 0.31 -14.12 15.88
CA ARG A 139 0.88 -14.08 17.24
C ARG A 139 0.84 -15.44 17.96
N VAL A 140 0.04 -16.39 17.45
CA VAL A 140 -0.08 -17.72 18.05
C VAL A 140 1.13 -18.58 17.66
N PRO A 141 1.89 -19.13 18.62
CA PRO A 141 3.14 -19.85 18.35
C PRO A 141 3.01 -21.02 17.38
N VAL A 142 1.85 -21.65 17.33
CA VAL A 142 1.57 -22.83 16.50
C VAL A 142 1.63 -22.51 14.99
N LEU A 143 1.41 -21.26 14.59
CA LEU A 143 1.40 -20.84 13.18
C LEU A 143 2.75 -20.28 12.70
N ARG A 144 3.81 -20.34 13.51
CA ARG A 144 5.16 -19.91 13.09
C ARG A 144 5.68 -20.65 11.85
N GLN A 145 5.26 -21.90 11.63
CA GLN A 145 5.62 -22.66 10.43
C GLN A 145 4.96 -22.10 9.16
N ALA A 146 3.73 -21.61 9.25
CA ALA A 146 3.05 -20.95 8.11
C ALA A 146 3.69 -19.59 7.75
N ASN A 147 4.29 -18.91 8.73
CA ASN A 147 4.97 -17.63 8.51
C ASN A 147 6.16 -17.77 7.55
N GLY A 148 6.90 -18.89 7.58
CA GLY A 148 8.00 -19.15 6.66
C GLY A 148 7.56 -19.17 5.19
N LEU A 149 6.42 -19.80 4.89
CA LEU A 149 5.88 -19.85 3.54
C LEU A 149 5.42 -18.47 3.04
N ILE A 150 4.80 -17.68 3.90
CA ILE A 150 4.35 -16.32 3.57
C ILE A 150 5.56 -15.42 3.30
N LEU A 151 6.60 -15.51 4.13
CA LEU A 151 7.84 -14.76 3.93
C LEU A 151 8.53 -15.14 2.63
N SER A 152 8.63 -16.43 2.31
CA SER A 152 9.20 -16.91 1.03
C SER A 152 8.43 -16.36 -0.18
N LEU A 153 7.11 -16.29 -0.11
CA LEU A 153 6.28 -15.68 -1.17
C LEU A 153 6.53 -14.17 -1.29
N LEU A 154 6.71 -13.47 -0.18
CA LEU A 154 7.04 -12.04 -0.17
C LEU A 154 8.43 -11.76 -0.76
N GLU A 155 9.41 -12.60 -0.47
CA GLU A 155 10.77 -12.51 -1.03
C GLU A 155 10.77 -12.77 -2.55
N LEU A 156 10.01 -13.78 -3.03
CA LEU A 156 9.83 -14.03 -4.45
C LEU A 156 9.21 -12.82 -5.17
N SER A 157 8.24 -12.15 -4.55
CA SER A 157 7.64 -10.93 -5.10
C SER A 157 8.61 -9.73 -5.09
N ALA A 158 9.60 -9.72 -4.20
CA ALA A 158 10.63 -8.69 -4.11
C ALA A 158 11.78 -8.91 -5.09
N GLY A 159 12.10 -10.17 -5.39
CA GLY A 159 13.24 -10.56 -6.24
C GLY A 159 13.02 -10.41 -7.75
N SER A 160 11.81 -10.10 -8.22
CA SER A 160 11.55 -9.86 -9.65
C SER A 160 12.02 -8.48 -10.17
N SER A 161 12.70 -7.70 -9.34
CA SER A 161 13.34 -6.41 -9.71
C SER A 161 14.87 -6.52 -9.66
N GLY A 162 15.45 -7.62 -10.09
CA GLY A 162 16.89 -7.84 -10.07
C GLY A 162 17.55 -7.72 -11.45
N PRO A 163 18.81 -7.31 -11.49
CA PRO A 163 19.50 -6.77 -12.67
C PRO A 163 19.98 -7.88 -13.61
N ASN A 164 19.32 -8.10 -14.72
CA ASN A 164 19.85 -8.99 -15.77
C ASN A 164 19.81 -8.38 -17.19
N GLU A 165 20.16 -7.10 -17.33
CA GLU A 165 20.30 -6.46 -18.65
C GLU A 165 21.65 -5.79 -18.90
N GLN A 166 22.67 -6.09 -18.11
CA GLN A 166 23.99 -5.43 -18.30
C GLN A 166 25.08 -6.34 -18.83
N LYS A 167 24.78 -7.53 -19.37
CA LYS A 167 25.80 -8.45 -19.94
C LYS A 167 25.69 -8.78 -21.43
N ALA A 168 24.83 -8.11 -22.18
CA ALA A 168 24.69 -8.35 -23.64
C ALA A 168 25.24 -7.24 -24.55
N ALA A 169 26.00 -6.27 -24.03
CA ALA A 169 26.53 -5.16 -24.82
C ALA A 169 28.08 -5.13 -24.89
N CYS A 170 28.76 -6.23 -24.64
CA CYS A 170 30.21 -6.38 -24.87
C CYS A 170 30.52 -7.80 -25.37
N ALA A 171 30.16 -8.10 -26.61
CA ALA A 171 30.76 -9.14 -27.42
C ALA A 171 30.59 -8.82 -28.90
#